data_a579ecb753f06907e7ab00f40bb2f3e1
#
_entry.id   a579ecb753f06907e7ab00f40bb2f3e1
#
_cell.length_a   1.000
_cell.length_b   1.000
_cell.length_c   1.000
_cell.angle_alpha   90.00
_cell.angle_beta   90.00
_cell.angle_gamma   90.00
#
_symmetry.space_group_name_H-M   'P 1'
#
loop_
_entity.id
_entity.type
_entity.pdbx_description
1 polymer ?
#
loop_
_entity_poly.entity_id
_entity_poly.type
_entity_poly.pdbx_seq_one_letter_code
_entity_poly.pdbx_strand_id
1 'polypeptide(L)'
;MHEMSHIIETSDIDAAGRPFKFSADVTQRQALAIRLGLLDLKKLTVAGHVRRDGDGRTILVEGQLLAEVEQKCVVTLEPIETALDDAFQVRFLSPAEWEVYRTRDVDVVSDDDDVEPLEGTNVDLGATVVEYLALAIDPYPRRRDAEFSFDPGEQADPGPFAALAKLRNKV
;
A
#
# COMPACT_ATOMS: atom_id res chain seq x y z
N MET A 1 14.69 -9.77 -3.92
CA MET A 1 15.29 -8.57 -4.58
C MET A 1 14.16 -7.56 -4.63
N HIS A 2 14.30 -6.45 -3.93
CA HIS A 2 13.27 -5.40 -3.91
C HIS A 2 13.35 -4.61 -5.21
N GLU A 3 12.21 -4.29 -5.82
CA GLU A 3 12.10 -3.53 -7.07
C GLU A 3 12.61 -2.11 -6.93
N MET A 4 12.50 -1.57 -5.70
CA MET A 4 13.03 -0.26 -5.30
C MET A 4 13.67 -0.40 -3.94
N SER A 5 14.88 0.13 -3.76
CA SER A 5 15.59 0.13 -2.49
C SER A 5 16.22 1.50 -2.24
N HIS A 6 16.08 1.99 -1.03
CA HIS A 6 16.70 3.23 -0.55
C HIS A 6 17.13 3.04 0.90
N ILE A 7 18.36 2.57 1.05
CA ILE A 7 18.91 2.13 2.35
C ILE A 7 19.47 3.33 3.11
N ILE A 8 19.12 3.43 4.38
CA ILE A 8 19.71 4.37 5.35
C ILE A 8 20.34 3.55 6.49
N GLU A 9 21.63 3.77 6.75
CA GLU A 9 22.30 3.17 7.90
C GLU A 9 21.79 3.80 9.19
N THR A 10 21.52 2.98 10.19
CA THR A 10 20.99 3.47 11.48
C THR A 10 22.00 4.34 12.22
N SER A 11 23.31 4.16 11.98
CA SER A 11 24.37 5.02 12.51
C SER A 11 24.30 6.47 12.03
N ASP A 12 23.68 6.70 10.87
CA ASP A 12 23.58 8.02 10.24
C ASP A 12 22.30 8.78 10.67
N ILE A 13 21.50 8.17 11.55
CA ILE A 13 20.26 8.73 12.06
C ILE A 13 20.47 9.18 13.49
N ASP A 14 20.33 10.45 13.75
CA ASP A 14 20.39 11.05 15.11
C ASP A 14 19.00 11.51 15.58
N ALA A 15 18.93 12.09 16.76
CA ALA A 15 17.70 12.61 17.34
C ALA A 15 17.18 13.88 16.61
N ALA A 16 18.07 14.64 15.95
CA ALA A 16 17.68 15.78 15.14
C ALA A 16 16.97 15.35 13.85
N GLY A 17 17.26 14.11 13.42
CA GLY A 17 16.73 13.51 12.21
C GLY A 17 17.32 14.09 10.93
N ARG A 18 17.02 13.45 9.82
CA ARG A 18 17.46 13.88 8.50
C ARG A 18 16.32 13.79 7.48
N PRO A 19 16.22 14.75 6.58
CA PRO A 19 15.27 14.66 5.48
C PRO A 19 15.74 13.62 4.46
N PHE A 20 14.78 13.00 3.79
CA PHE A 20 15.02 12.19 2.60
C PHE A 20 14.09 12.61 1.48
N LYS A 21 14.54 12.41 0.23
CA LYS A 21 13.73 12.56 -0.96
C LYS A 21 14.30 11.70 -2.07
N PHE A 22 13.45 10.88 -2.68
CA PHE A 22 13.82 10.05 -3.82
C PHE A 22 12.62 9.81 -4.73
N SER A 23 12.89 9.29 -5.93
CA SER A 23 11.87 8.96 -6.92
C SER A 23 12.24 7.66 -7.59
N ALA A 24 11.26 6.86 -7.96
CA ALA A 24 11.48 5.66 -8.74
C ALA A 24 11.89 6.01 -10.18
N ASP A 25 12.95 5.38 -10.66
CA ASP A 25 13.34 5.44 -12.06
C ASP A 25 12.39 4.65 -12.98
N VAL A 26 12.62 4.71 -14.29
CA VAL A 26 11.75 4.04 -15.26
C VAL A 26 11.70 2.53 -15.05
N THR A 27 12.85 1.90 -14.77
CA THR A 27 12.95 0.44 -14.59
C THR A 27 12.22 0.02 -13.31
N GLN A 28 12.41 0.77 -12.24
CA GLN A 28 11.74 0.54 -10.96
C GLN A 28 10.22 0.69 -11.10
N ARG A 29 9.74 1.74 -11.76
CA ARG A 29 8.30 1.94 -11.99
C ARG A 29 7.68 0.81 -12.80
N GLN A 30 8.36 0.34 -13.85
CA GLN A 30 7.89 -0.80 -14.65
C GLN A 30 7.80 -2.09 -13.82
N ALA A 31 8.81 -2.38 -13.01
CA ALA A 31 8.80 -3.54 -12.13
C ALA A 31 7.69 -3.46 -11.08
N LEU A 32 7.49 -2.28 -10.47
CA LEU A 32 6.41 -2.03 -9.51
C LEU A 32 5.03 -2.13 -10.15
N ALA A 33 4.83 -1.60 -11.36
CA ALA A 33 3.58 -1.72 -12.09
C ALA A 33 3.19 -3.20 -12.31
N ILE A 34 4.15 -4.02 -12.71
CA ILE A 34 3.93 -5.48 -12.88
C ILE A 34 3.57 -6.13 -11.53
N ARG A 35 4.33 -5.85 -10.48
CA ARG A 35 4.09 -6.43 -9.14
C ARG A 35 2.73 -6.05 -8.57
N LEU A 36 2.30 -4.79 -8.75
CA LEU A 36 1.07 -4.25 -8.19
C LEU A 36 -0.15 -4.41 -9.11
N GLY A 37 0.03 -5.04 -10.29
CA GLY A 37 -1.06 -5.26 -11.24
C GLY A 37 -1.61 -3.99 -11.88
N LEU A 38 -0.79 -2.93 -11.96
CA LEU A 38 -1.13 -1.68 -12.62
C LEU A 38 -0.93 -1.78 -14.14
N LEU A 39 -1.66 -0.98 -14.89
CA LEU A 39 -1.38 -0.79 -16.32
C LEU A 39 -0.09 0.03 -16.51
N ASP A 40 0.10 1.06 -15.68
CA ASP A 40 1.31 1.87 -15.63
C ASP A 40 1.49 2.54 -14.26
N LEU A 41 2.74 2.82 -13.90
CA LEU A 41 3.15 3.70 -12.79
C LEU A 41 3.95 4.86 -13.40
N LYS A 42 3.25 5.95 -13.74
CA LYS A 42 3.83 7.09 -14.46
C LYS A 42 4.82 7.87 -13.61
N LYS A 43 4.54 7.94 -12.29
CA LYS A 43 5.35 8.69 -11.33
C LYS A 43 5.28 8.06 -9.96
N LEU A 44 6.40 8.09 -9.25
CA LEU A 44 6.49 7.79 -7.84
C LEU A 44 7.59 8.66 -7.23
N THR A 45 7.21 9.53 -6.31
CA THR A 45 8.11 10.42 -5.59
C THR A 45 7.77 10.37 -4.11
N VAL A 46 8.79 10.31 -3.27
CA VAL A 46 8.65 10.26 -1.82
C VAL A 46 9.56 11.29 -1.19
N ALA A 47 9.05 11.95 -0.16
CA ALA A 47 9.84 12.86 0.65
C ALA A 47 9.40 12.74 2.10
N GLY A 48 10.32 12.92 3.03
CA GLY A 48 10.01 12.80 4.44
C GLY A 48 11.19 13.05 5.35
N HIS A 49 11.06 12.58 6.57
CA HIS A 49 12.06 12.67 7.63
C HIS A 49 12.24 11.32 8.31
N VAL A 50 13.47 11.01 8.64
CA VAL A 50 13.82 9.85 9.49
C VAL A 50 14.55 10.37 10.71
N ARG A 51 14.18 9.91 11.91
CA ARG A 51 14.81 10.32 13.18
C ARG A 51 14.81 9.18 14.18
N ARG A 52 15.68 9.28 15.19
CA ARG A 52 15.56 8.45 16.39
C ARG A 52 14.53 9.02 17.32
N ASP A 53 13.71 8.16 17.89
CA ASP A 53 12.77 8.55 18.94
C ASP A 53 13.51 8.81 20.27
N GLY A 54 12.82 9.43 21.24
CA GLY A 54 13.41 10.01 22.45
C GLY A 54 14.27 9.10 23.29
N ASP A 55 14.09 7.77 23.23
CA ASP A 55 14.94 6.78 23.89
C ASP A 55 16.19 6.38 23.05
N GLY A 56 16.28 6.84 21.80
CA GLY A 56 17.37 6.57 20.87
C GLY A 56 17.39 5.14 20.30
N ARG A 57 16.41 4.31 20.61
CA ARG A 57 16.35 2.90 20.19
C ARG A 57 15.43 2.68 19.01
N THR A 58 14.29 3.36 19.00
CA THR A 58 13.30 3.31 17.94
C THR A 58 13.66 4.30 16.83
N ILE A 59 13.48 3.90 15.59
CA ILE A 59 13.60 4.79 14.43
C ILE A 59 12.21 5.11 13.93
N LEU A 60 11.89 6.39 13.84
CA LEU A 60 10.65 6.90 13.29
C LEU A 60 10.89 7.42 11.88
N VAL A 61 10.10 6.96 10.94
CA VAL A 61 10.05 7.42 9.55
C VAL A 61 8.68 8.02 9.29
N GLU A 62 8.66 9.27 8.87
CA GLU A 62 7.46 10.00 8.49
C GLU A 62 7.64 10.52 7.06
N GLY A 63 6.67 10.33 6.19
CA GLY A 63 6.82 10.73 4.81
C GLY A 63 5.51 10.94 4.09
N GLN A 64 5.63 11.48 2.88
CA GLN A 64 4.56 11.65 1.92
C GLN A 64 4.92 10.99 0.61
N LEU A 65 4.00 10.20 0.11
CA LEU A 65 4.04 9.47 -1.14
C LEU A 65 3.19 10.20 -2.18
N LEU A 66 3.78 10.53 -3.31
CA LEU A 66 3.08 11.07 -4.47
C LEU A 66 3.25 10.11 -5.65
N ALA A 67 2.16 9.58 -6.18
CA ALA A 67 2.20 8.68 -7.32
C ALA A 67 1.13 9.02 -8.36
N GLU A 68 1.41 8.67 -9.61
CA GLU A 68 0.45 8.70 -10.71
C GLU A 68 0.36 7.28 -11.28
N VAL A 69 -0.79 6.64 -11.05
CA VAL A 69 -1.03 5.25 -11.43
C VAL A 69 -2.09 5.15 -12.50
N GLU A 70 -1.97 4.14 -13.36
CA GLU A 70 -3.00 3.78 -14.33
C GLU A 70 -3.49 2.37 -14.02
N GLN A 71 -4.80 2.26 -13.76
CA GLN A 71 -5.47 1.01 -13.40
C GLN A 71 -6.59 0.69 -14.39
N LYS A 72 -7.02 -0.56 -14.41
CA LYS A 72 -8.14 -1.01 -15.24
C LYS A 72 -9.46 -0.86 -14.47
N CYS A 73 -10.42 -0.12 -15.02
CA CYS A 73 -11.78 -0.05 -14.45
C CYS A 73 -12.37 -1.44 -14.30
N VAL A 74 -12.88 -1.79 -13.11
CA VAL A 74 -13.48 -3.11 -12.87
C VAL A 74 -14.82 -3.32 -13.58
N VAL A 75 -15.45 -2.24 -14.08
CA VAL A 75 -16.75 -2.28 -14.78
C VAL A 75 -16.58 -2.22 -16.29
N THR A 76 -15.85 -1.19 -16.79
CA THR A 76 -15.74 -0.93 -18.24
C THR A 76 -14.50 -1.55 -18.86
N LEU A 77 -13.55 -1.98 -18.04
CA LEU A 77 -12.24 -2.47 -18.43
C LEU A 77 -11.34 -1.42 -19.11
N GLU A 78 -11.76 -0.19 -19.16
CA GLU A 78 -10.98 0.93 -19.68
C GLU A 78 -9.94 1.43 -18.67
N PRO A 79 -8.85 2.07 -19.12
CA PRO A 79 -7.85 2.64 -18.23
C PRO A 79 -8.39 3.83 -17.43
N ILE A 80 -7.96 3.93 -16.17
CA ILE A 80 -8.24 5.05 -15.27
C ILE A 80 -6.91 5.55 -14.73
N GLU A 81 -6.65 6.84 -14.89
CA GLU A 81 -5.52 7.52 -14.26
C GLU A 81 -5.95 8.06 -12.89
N THR A 82 -5.14 7.77 -11.88
CA THR A 82 -5.37 8.24 -10.50
C THR A 82 -4.07 8.84 -9.95
N ALA A 83 -4.20 10.03 -9.40
CA ALA A 83 -3.12 10.64 -8.60
C ALA A 83 -3.31 10.22 -7.14
N LEU A 84 -2.27 9.68 -6.55
CA LEU A 84 -2.19 9.29 -5.15
C LEU A 84 -1.33 10.31 -4.41
N ASP A 85 -1.82 10.75 -3.25
CA ASP A 85 -1.14 11.66 -2.34
C ASP A 85 -1.45 11.16 -0.93
N ASP A 86 -0.50 10.40 -0.36
CA ASP A 86 -0.71 9.70 0.90
C ASP A 86 0.44 9.95 1.86
N ALA A 87 0.12 10.14 3.13
CA ALA A 87 1.09 10.30 4.20
C ALA A 87 1.27 8.95 4.91
N PHE A 88 2.50 8.67 5.33
CA PHE A 88 2.79 7.46 6.06
C PHE A 88 3.70 7.73 7.26
N GLN A 89 3.57 6.89 8.26
CA GLN A 89 4.42 6.88 9.44
C GLN A 89 4.68 5.43 9.86
N VAL A 90 5.94 5.09 10.07
CA VAL A 90 6.34 3.75 10.51
C VAL A 90 7.42 3.85 11.59
N ARG A 91 7.33 2.96 12.58
CA ARG A 91 8.31 2.81 13.66
C ARG A 91 9.08 1.51 13.50
N PHE A 92 10.39 1.60 13.41
CA PHE A 92 11.26 0.45 13.42
C PHE A 92 11.79 0.21 14.85
N LEU A 93 11.32 -0.87 15.46
CA LEU A 93 11.71 -1.25 16.82
C LEU A 93 13.00 -2.05 16.82
N SER A 94 13.86 -1.80 17.80
CA SER A 94 15.00 -2.68 18.04
C SER A 94 14.55 -4.12 18.33
N PRO A 95 15.41 -5.16 18.14
CA PRO A 95 15.02 -6.54 18.39
C PRO A 95 14.47 -6.77 19.80
N ALA A 96 15.02 -6.08 20.82
CA ALA A 96 14.56 -6.20 22.19
C ALA A 96 13.15 -5.60 22.40
N GLU A 97 12.87 -4.47 21.78
CA GLU A 97 11.56 -3.82 21.86
C GLU A 97 10.51 -4.56 21.04
N TRP A 98 10.91 -5.13 19.89
CA TRP A 98 10.06 -5.97 19.08
C TRP A 98 9.56 -7.21 19.83
N GLU A 99 10.46 -7.88 20.58
CA GLU A 99 10.07 -9.03 21.42
C GLU A 99 9.04 -8.63 22.49
N VAL A 100 9.18 -7.46 23.09
CA VAL A 100 8.21 -6.93 24.05
C VAL A 100 6.89 -6.57 23.34
N TYR A 101 6.97 -5.93 22.17
CA TYR A 101 5.79 -5.50 21.40
C TYR A 101 4.92 -6.68 20.99
N ARG A 102 5.51 -7.71 20.39
CA ARG A 102 4.78 -8.88 19.88
C ARG A 102 4.20 -9.79 20.98
N THR A 103 4.67 -9.65 22.22
CA THR A 103 4.16 -10.41 23.39
C THR A 103 3.07 -9.67 24.16
N ARG A 104 2.75 -8.43 23.79
CA ARG A 104 1.64 -7.67 24.38
C ARG A 104 0.33 -8.32 23.97
N ASP A 105 -0.62 -8.43 24.94
CA ASP A 105 -1.98 -8.84 24.63
C ASP A 105 -2.61 -7.86 23.65
N VAL A 106 -3.23 -8.38 22.61
CA VAL A 106 -3.75 -7.67 21.43
C VAL A 106 -4.88 -6.66 21.74
N ASP A 107 -5.34 -6.58 22.99
CA ASP A 107 -6.42 -5.68 23.40
C ASP A 107 -6.04 -4.18 23.47
N VAL A 108 -4.79 -3.85 23.21
CA VAL A 108 -4.31 -2.46 23.16
C VAL A 108 -3.55 -2.22 21.84
N VAL A 109 -4.24 -2.40 20.72
CA VAL A 109 -3.79 -1.81 19.46
C VAL A 109 -4.14 -0.32 19.57
N SER A 110 -3.18 0.48 20.00
CA SER A 110 -3.27 1.91 19.76
C SER A 110 -3.19 2.12 18.25
N ASP A 111 -4.17 2.77 17.72
CA ASP A 111 -4.50 2.95 16.31
C ASP A 111 -3.49 3.83 15.54
N ASP A 112 -2.31 4.10 16.11
CA ASP A 112 -1.61 5.31 15.73
C ASP A 112 -0.33 5.10 14.90
N ASP A 113 0.31 3.93 14.89
CA ASP A 113 1.55 3.78 14.14
C ASP A 113 1.78 2.35 13.63
N ASP A 114 2.13 2.21 12.38
CA ASP A 114 2.68 0.97 11.85
C ASP A 114 4.05 0.68 12.49
N VAL A 115 4.20 -0.53 13.00
CA VAL A 115 5.37 -0.95 13.76
C VAL A 115 6.04 -2.13 13.07
N GLU A 116 7.31 -1.99 12.76
CA GLU A 116 8.12 -3.01 12.12
C GLU A 116 9.37 -3.37 12.93
N PRO A 117 9.87 -4.60 12.82
CA PRO A 117 11.15 -4.95 13.40
C PRO A 117 12.30 -4.29 12.63
N LEU A 118 13.28 -3.72 13.36
CA LEU A 118 14.52 -3.29 12.74
C LEU A 118 15.39 -4.52 12.46
N GLU A 119 15.53 -4.87 11.18
CA GLU A 119 16.38 -5.97 10.74
C GLU A 119 17.80 -5.49 10.44
N GLY A 120 18.76 -5.85 11.32
CA GLY A 120 20.16 -5.46 11.14
C GLY A 120 20.47 -4.02 11.53
N THR A 121 21.27 -3.33 10.70
CA THR A 121 21.81 -1.99 10.97
C THR A 121 21.31 -0.92 10.00
N ASN A 122 20.30 -1.23 9.19
CA ASN A 122 19.78 -0.31 8.19
C ASN A 122 18.27 -0.38 8.10
N VAL A 123 17.68 0.67 7.51
CA VAL A 123 16.28 0.76 7.14
C VAL A 123 16.20 0.92 5.62
N ASP A 124 15.42 0.07 4.95
CA ASP A 124 15.14 0.22 3.52
C ASP A 124 13.84 0.99 3.28
N LEU A 125 13.94 2.31 3.16
CA LEU A 125 12.80 3.18 2.87
C LEU A 125 12.13 2.85 1.53
N GLY A 126 12.87 2.26 0.58
CA GLY A 126 12.31 1.84 -0.70
C GLY A 126 11.29 0.71 -0.52
N ALA A 127 11.61 -0.29 0.30
CA ALA A 127 10.71 -1.39 0.64
C ALA A 127 9.44 -0.87 1.34
N THR A 128 9.61 -0.05 2.38
CA THR A 128 8.50 0.59 3.12
C THR A 128 7.57 1.36 2.17
N VAL A 129 8.11 2.19 1.30
CA VAL A 129 7.31 2.97 0.34
C VAL A 129 6.50 2.09 -0.61
N VAL A 130 7.04 0.95 -1.05
CA VAL A 130 6.32 0.02 -1.92
C VAL A 130 5.10 -0.59 -1.19
N GLU A 131 5.20 -0.84 0.10
CA GLU A 131 4.10 -1.34 0.93
C GLU A 131 3.00 -0.29 1.07
N TYR A 132 3.35 0.95 1.40
CA TYR A 132 2.37 2.05 1.48
C TYR A 132 1.76 2.38 0.11
N LEU A 133 2.51 2.32 -0.98
CA LEU A 133 1.96 2.44 -2.32
C LEU A 133 0.91 1.36 -2.58
N ALA A 134 1.18 0.11 -2.19
CA ALA A 134 0.22 -0.99 -2.36
C ALA A 134 -1.07 -0.78 -1.56
N LEU A 135 -0.98 -0.18 -0.36
CA LEU A 135 -2.13 0.16 0.47
C LEU A 135 -2.93 1.35 -0.08
N ALA A 136 -2.26 2.33 -0.69
CA ALA A 136 -2.89 3.52 -1.26
C ALA A 136 -3.64 3.25 -2.58
N ILE A 137 -3.31 2.17 -3.28
CA ILE A 137 -3.95 1.79 -4.55
C ILE A 137 -5.37 1.27 -4.28
N ASP A 138 -6.37 1.83 -5.01
CA ASP A 138 -7.73 1.32 -4.94
C ASP A 138 -7.78 -0.13 -5.50
N PRO A 139 -8.21 -1.13 -4.71
CA PRO A 139 -8.31 -2.51 -5.17
C PRO A 139 -9.46 -2.74 -6.16
N TYR A 140 -10.43 -1.81 -6.25
CA TYR A 140 -11.60 -1.89 -7.14
C TYR A 140 -11.83 -0.59 -7.92
N PRO A 141 -10.85 -0.14 -8.73
CA PRO A 141 -10.92 1.14 -9.41
C PRO A 141 -12.12 1.19 -10.35
N ARG A 142 -12.94 2.24 -10.20
CA ARG A 142 -14.17 2.40 -10.97
C ARG A 142 -14.31 3.84 -11.46
N ARG A 143 -14.58 4.02 -12.74
CA ARG A 143 -14.98 5.32 -13.30
C ARG A 143 -16.29 5.79 -12.65
N ARG A 144 -16.40 7.09 -12.41
CA ARG A 144 -17.59 7.70 -11.79
C ARG A 144 -18.86 7.51 -12.61
N ASP A 145 -18.70 7.43 -13.93
CA ASP A 145 -19.77 7.26 -14.92
C ASP A 145 -19.94 5.80 -15.40
N ALA A 146 -19.25 4.84 -14.77
CA ALA A 146 -19.34 3.44 -15.15
C ALA A 146 -20.68 2.84 -14.74
N GLU A 147 -21.48 2.43 -15.73
CA GLU A 147 -22.72 1.69 -15.53
C GLU A 147 -22.51 0.23 -15.95
N PHE A 148 -22.92 -0.68 -15.10
CA PHE A 148 -22.95 -2.11 -15.43
C PHE A 148 -24.31 -2.42 -16.03
N SER A 149 -24.34 -2.77 -17.31
CA SER A 149 -25.55 -3.32 -17.95
C SER A 149 -25.30 -4.81 -18.22
N PHE A 150 -26.13 -5.64 -17.65
CA PHE A 150 -26.15 -7.06 -17.92
C PHE A 150 -27.42 -7.36 -18.75
N ASP A 151 -27.23 -7.73 -20.01
CA ASP A 151 -28.30 -8.29 -20.83
C ASP A 151 -28.18 -9.83 -20.76
N PRO A 152 -29.12 -10.51 -20.09
CA PRO A 152 -29.07 -11.97 -19.97
C PRO A 152 -29.28 -12.69 -21.30
N GLY A 153 -29.59 -11.96 -22.40
CA GLY A 153 -29.97 -12.56 -23.66
C GLY A 153 -31.32 -13.30 -23.59
N GLU A 154 -31.99 -13.49 -24.70
CA GLU A 154 -33.31 -14.16 -24.77
C GLU A 154 -33.26 -15.68 -24.41
N GLN A 155 -32.10 -16.24 -24.18
CA GLN A 155 -31.89 -17.67 -23.83
C GLN A 155 -30.95 -17.85 -22.62
N ALA A 156 -31.28 -17.24 -21.51
CA ALA A 156 -30.72 -17.69 -20.25
C ALA A 156 -31.30 -19.09 -19.98
N ASP A 157 -30.50 -20.14 -20.26
CA ASP A 157 -30.77 -21.50 -19.78
C ASP A 157 -31.13 -21.37 -18.28
N PRO A 158 -32.30 -21.84 -17.84
CA PRO A 158 -32.69 -21.74 -16.45
C PRO A 158 -31.73 -22.63 -15.63
N GLY A 159 -30.60 -22.05 -15.23
CA GLY A 159 -29.55 -22.74 -14.49
C GLY A 159 -30.08 -23.54 -13.29
N PRO A 160 -29.26 -24.38 -12.66
CA PRO A 160 -29.69 -25.33 -11.61
C PRO A 160 -30.42 -24.67 -10.44
N PHE A 161 -30.32 -23.33 -10.30
CA PHE A 161 -31.01 -22.55 -9.26
C PHE A 161 -32.38 -21.99 -9.70
N ALA A 162 -32.83 -22.21 -10.92
CA ALA A 162 -34.16 -21.75 -11.40
C ALA A 162 -35.31 -22.31 -10.55
N ALA A 163 -35.12 -23.46 -9.93
CA ALA A 163 -36.10 -24.03 -9.00
C ALA A 163 -36.39 -23.16 -7.78
N LEU A 164 -35.41 -22.31 -7.36
CA LEU A 164 -35.55 -21.41 -6.20
C LEU A 164 -36.50 -20.24 -6.47
N ALA A 165 -36.74 -19.89 -7.75
CA ALA A 165 -37.70 -18.85 -8.11
C ALA A 165 -39.14 -19.21 -7.63
N LYS A 166 -39.47 -20.50 -7.51
CA LYS A 166 -40.74 -20.96 -6.98
C LYS A 166 -40.94 -20.71 -5.49
N LEU A 167 -39.87 -20.52 -4.75
CA LEU A 167 -39.92 -20.24 -3.30
C LEU A 167 -40.23 -18.77 -3.01
N ARG A 168 -39.89 -17.84 -3.92
CA ARG A 168 -40.16 -16.41 -3.76
C ARG A 168 -41.65 -16.07 -3.76
N ASN A 169 -42.48 -16.88 -4.40
CA ASN A 169 -43.92 -16.64 -4.55
C ASN A 169 -44.78 -17.33 -3.46
N LYS A 170 -44.15 -17.85 -2.37
CA LYS A 170 -44.86 -18.51 -1.27
C LYS A 170 -44.86 -17.74 0.04
N VAL A 171 -44.58 -16.42 0.01
CA VAL A 171 -44.71 -15.50 1.16
C VAL A 171 -45.82 -14.51 0.86
#